data_31c6429463551eca817f3e4fe9b0e1b1
#
_entry.id   31c6429463551eca817f3e4fe9b0e1b1
#
_cell.length_a   1.000
_cell.length_b   1.000
_cell.length_c   1.000
_cell.angle_alpha   90.00
_cell.angle_beta   90.00
_cell.angle_gamma   90.00
#
_symmetry.space_group_name_H-M   'P 1'
#
loop_
_entity.id
_entity.type
_entity.pdbx_description
1 polymer ?
#
loop_
_entity_poly.entity_id
_entity_poly.type
_entity_poly.pdbx_seq_one_letter_code
_entity_poly.pdbx_strand_id
1 'polypeptide(L)'
;DGMIVNDPIQPKDGEHISYGNIRTLQEFNDFNLKLEVNVPEGNNSGIYLRGLYEIQVVDSYGKELDSHNMGALYSRITPSEAAEKPAGEWQTLDITLVDRHLTVIFNGKKIIDNQPVWGPTGGAISSDVLSPGPIYLQGDHGNVAYRNIVLTPIK
;
A
#
# COMPACT_ATOMS: atom_id res chain seq x y z
N ASP A 1 17.10 -4.26 12.52
CA ASP A 1 16.47 -5.54 12.70
C ASP A 1 15.46 -5.91 11.59
N GLY A 2 15.75 -5.53 10.32
CA GLY A 2 14.96 -5.97 9.14
C GLY A 2 13.61 -5.29 8.95
N MET A 3 13.40 -4.10 9.52
CA MET A 3 12.20 -3.30 9.33
C MET A 3 12.53 -1.97 8.66
N ILE A 4 11.62 -1.48 7.81
CA ILE A 4 11.56 -0.10 7.36
C ILE A 4 10.56 0.61 8.28
N VAL A 5 11.00 1.66 8.95
CA VAL A 5 10.15 2.46 9.84
C VAL A 5 10.05 3.86 9.27
N ASN A 6 8.83 4.35 9.10
CA ASN A 6 8.53 5.73 8.79
C ASN A 6 7.97 6.40 10.04
N ASP A 7 8.59 7.51 10.44
CA ASP A 7 8.20 8.32 11.61
C ASP A 7 8.30 9.80 11.24
N PRO A 8 7.31 10.34 10.51
CA PRO A 8 7.34 11.72 10.01
C PRO A 8 7.05 12.70 11.15
N ILE A 9 8.09 13.06 11.91
CA ILE A 9 8.00 13.98 13.03
C ILE A 9 7.74 15.40 12.51
N GLN A 10 6.56 15.93 12.77
CA GLN A 10 6.20 17.31 12.44
C GLN A 10 6.54 18.25 13.60
N PRO A 11 7.06 19.48 13.33
CA PRO A 11 7.25 20.47 14.37
C PRO A 11 5.91 20.91 14.95
N LYS A 12 5.87 21.15 16.26
CA LYS A 12 4.64 21.60 16.95
C LYS A 12 4.22 23.01 16.50
N ASP A 13 5.20 23.84 16.18
CA ASP A 13 5.02 25.21 15.72
C ASP A 13 5.93 25.43 14.52
N GLY A 14 5.38 25.67 13.34
CA GLY A 14 6.17 25.94 12.15
C GLY A 14 5.56 25.41 10.84
N GLU A 15 6.32 25.50 9.76
CA GLU A 15 5.90 24.99 8.45
C GLU A 15 5.92 23.46 8.45
N HIS A 16 4.94 22.87 7.75
CA HIS A 16 4.87 21.43 7.54
C HIS A 16 6.13 20.93 6.82
N ILE A 17 6.79 19.92 7.40
CA ILE A 17 7.92 19.24 6.77
C ILE A 17 7.37 18.14 5.87
N SER A 18 7.66 18.23 4.57
CA SER A 18 7.31 17.17 3.62
C SER A 18 8.36 16.07 3.65
N TYR A 19 7.94 14.86 3.99
CA TYR A 19 8.78 13.67 3.97
C TYR A 19 8.63 12.96 2.62
N GLY A 20 9.77 12.55 2.07
CA GLY A 20 9.78 11.84 0.79
C GLY A 20 9.32 10.38 0.91
N ASN A 21 8.87 9.83 -0.21
CA ASN A 21 8.56 8.41 -0.35
C ASN A 21 9.87 7.62 -0.58
N ILE A 22 9.96 6.41 -0.03
CA ILE A 22 11.02 5.47 -0.38
C ILE A 22 10.56 4.59 -1.54
N ARG A 23 11.41 4.37 -2.54
CA ARG A 23 11.10 3.54 -3.69
C ARG A 23 12.23 2.60 -4.08
N THR A 24 11.89 1.53 -4.78
CA THR A 24 12.88 0.64 -5.40
C THR A 24 13.58 1.35 -6.57
N LEU A 25 14.86 1.02 -6.78
CA LEU A 25 15.59 1.42 -7.99
C LEU A 25 15.17 0.56 -9.18
N GLN A 26 14.86 -0.71 -8.92
CA GLN A 26 14.36 -1.64 -9.93
C GLN A 26 12.88 -1.37 -10.19
N GLU A 27 12.48 -1.48 -11.44
CA GLU A 27 11.10 -1.38 -11.91
C GLU A 27 10.54 -2.76 -12.26
N PHE A 28 9.25 -2.92 -12.08
CA PHE A 28 8.54 -4.20 -12.23
C PHE A 28 7.29 -3.99 -13.09
N ASN A 29 6.94 -5.01 -13.87
CA ASN A 29 5.69 -5.06 -14.62
C ASN A 29 4.67 -5.92 -13.89
N ASP A 30 4.84 -7.23 -13.97
CA ASP A 30 3.99 -8.21 -13.31
C ASP A 30 4.75 -8.84 -12.13
N PHE A 31 4.11 -8.97 -10.99
CA PHE A 31 4.76 -9.46 -9.79
C PHE A 31 3.78 -9.92 -8.71
N ASN A 32 4.30 -10.67 -7.77
CA ASN A 32 3.71 -10.88 -6.46
C ASN A 32 4.56 -10.15 -5.41
N LEU A 33 3.92 -9.40 -4.54
CA LEU A 33 4.53 -8.68 -3.43
C LEU A 33 3.90 -9.15 -2.11
N LYS A 34 4.74 -9.70 -1.24
CA LYS A 34 4.34 -10.09 0.13
C LYS A 34 5.04 -9.19 1.13
N LEU A 35 4.32 -8.76 2.14
CA LEU A 35 4.89 -7.97 3.23
C LEU A 35 4.01 -8.03 4.47
N GLU A 36 4.57 -7.56 5.57
CA GLU A 36 3.82 -7.23 6.77
C GLU A 36 3.93 -5.74 7.05
N VAL A 37 2.84 -5.18 7.53
CA VAL A 37 2.75 -3.77 7.90
C VAL A 37 2.14 -3.60 9.28
N ASN A 38 2.66 -2.65 10.05
CA ASN A 38 2.10 -2.23 11.33
C ASN A 38 1.71 -0.75 11.22
N VAL A 39 0.44 -0.47 11.44
CA VAL A 39 -0.15 0.88 11.41
C VAL A 39 -0.65 1.21 12.80
N PRO A 40 -0.04 2.18 13.49
CA PRO A 40 -0.58 2.67 14.76
C PRO A 40 -1.92 3.38 14.59
N GLU A 41 -2.64 3.54 15.69
CA GLU A 41 -3.94 4.23 15.72
C GLU A 41 -3.88 5.60 15.03
N GLY A 42 -4.85 5.87 14.16
CA GLY A 42 -5.00 7.13 13.43
C GLY A 42 -3.93 7.41 12.36
N ASN A 43 -3.04 6.46 12.07
CA ASN A 43 -1.98 6.67 11.09
C ASN A 43 -2.34 6.17 9.69
N ASN A 44 -1.55 6.63 8.71
CA ASN A 44 -1.78 6.41 7.29
C ASN A 44 -0.44 6.31 6.54
N SER A 45 -0.43 5.50 5.49
CA SER A 45 0.63 5.37 4.50
C SER A 45 0.02 4.79 3.21
N GLY A 46 0.83 4.31 2.28
CA GLY A 46 0.38 3.65 1.05
C GLY A 46 1.48 2.83 0.41
N ILE A 47 1.10 1.75 -0.25
CA ILE A 47 2.00 0.90 -1.03
C ILE A 47 1.64 1.10 -2.49
N TYR A 48 2.52 1.73 -3.26
CA TYR A 48 2.27 2.00 -4.68
C TYR A 48 2.90 0.93 -5.56
N LEU A 49 2.06 0.21 -6.28
CA LEU A 49 2.45 -0.79 -7.25
C LEU A 49 2.78 -0.10 -8.56
N ARG A 50 3.96 -0.35 -9.14
CA ARG A 50 4.47 0.32 -10.34
C ARG A 50 4.51 1.85 -10.23
N GLY A 51 4.50 2.39 -9.01
CA GLY A 51 4.38 3.83 -8.80
C GLY A 51 3.04 4.45 -9.22
N LEU A 52 2.03 3.63 -9.54
CA LEU A 52 0.76 4.03 -10.13
C LEU A 52 -0.45 3.70 -9.26
N TYR A 53 -0.47 2.54 -8.62
CA TYR A 53 -1.65 1.94 -8.01
C TYR A 53 -1.45 1.81 -6.51
N GLU A 54 -2.12 2.63 -5.73
CA GLU A 54 -2.00 2.65 -4.28
C GLU A 54 -2.86 1.55 -3.63
N ILE A 55 -2.21 0.65 -2.93
CA ILE A 55 -2.86 -0.18 -1.92
C ILE A 55 -2.86 0.61 -0.62
N GLN A 56 -4.05 0.93 -0.14
CA GLN A 56 -4.22 1.77 1.04
C GLN A 56 -3.66 1.11 2.31
N VAL A 57 -2.92 1.90 3.08
CA VAL A 57 -2.40 1.54 4.39
C VAL A 57 -2.90 2.57 5.40
N VAL A 58 -3.88 2.21 6.22
CA VAL A 58 -4.54 3.13 7.14
C VAL A 58 -5.14 2.36 8.31
N ASP A 59 -5.28 3.00 9.46
CA ASP A 59 -6.12 2.48 10.54
C ASP A 59 -7.60 2.69 10.21
N SER A 60 -8.23 1.61 9.74
CA SER A 60 -9.67 1.57 9.41
C SER A 60 -10.42 0.43 10.13
N TYR A 61 -9.79 -0.18 11.15
CA TYR A 61 -10.39 -1.29 11.88
C TYR A 61 -11.78 -0.93 12.44
N GLY A 62 -12.75 -1.80 12.16
CA GLY A 62 -14.13 -1.64 12.61
C GLY A 62 -14.97 -0.59 11.87
N LYS A 63 -14.42 0.07 10.86
CA LYS A 63 -15.18 0.99 9.99
C LYS A 63 -15.98 0.23 8.94
N GLU A 64 -17.01 0.86 8.39
CA GLU A 64 -17.73 0.34 7.23
C GLU A 64 -16.77 0.21 6.03
N LEU A 65 -17.00 -0.80 5.19
CA LEU A 65 -16.17 -1.04 4.02
C LEU A 65 -16.30 0.08 3.00
N ASP A 66 -15.15 0.60 2.61
CA ASP A 66 -15.02 1.72 1.68
C ASP A 66 -13.74 1.55 0.85
N SER A 67 -13.67 2.24 -0.29
CA SER A 67 -12.49 2.23 -1.15
C SER A 67 -11.27 2.98 -0.60
N HIS A 68 -11.37 3.54 0.61
CA HIS A 68 -10.29 4.21 1.35
C HIS A 68 -9.84 3.39 2.58
N ASN A 69 -10.39 2.20 2.78
CA ASN A 69 -9.99 1.32 3.89
C ASN A 69 -8.68 0.58 3.59
N MET A 70 -8.09 0.04 4.64
CA MET A 70 -6.88 -0.78 4.57
C MET A 70 -7.00 -1.91 3.54
N GLY A 71 -6.02 -2.02 2.65
CA GLY A 71 -5.98 -3.05 1.61
C GLY A 71 -6.79 -2.74 0.36
N ALA A 72 -7.59 -1.67 0.32
CA ALA A 72 -8.29 -1.22 -0.87
C ALA A 72 -7.32 -0.78 -1.98
N LEU A 73 -7.75 -0.86 -3.23
CA LEU A 73 -7.15 -0.01 -4.27
C LEU A 73 -7.75 1.39 -4.11
N TYR A 74 -6.93 2.32 -3.64
CA TYR A 74 -7.36 3.64 -3.16
C TYR A 74 -8.33 4.34 -4.12
N SER A 75 -9.49 4.73 -3.60
CA SER A 75 -10.59 5.39 -4.33
C SER A 75 -11.12 4.63 -5.55
N ARG A 76 -10.78 3.34 -5.74
CA ARG A 76 -11.15 2.58 -6.95
C ARG A 76 -11.86 1.28 -6.65
N ILE A 77 -11.29 0.44 -5.76
CA ILE A 77 -11.85 -0.89 -5.47
C ILE A 77 -11.97 -1.04 -3.95
N THR A 78 -13.19 -1.20 -3.50
CA THR A 78 -13.52 -1.51 -2.11
C THR A 78 -13.20 -2.98 -1.80
N PRO A 79 -12.59 -3.29 -0.64
CA PRO A 79 -12.45 -4.68 -0.18
C PRO A 79 -13.80 -5.39 -0.13
N SER A 80 -13.84 -6.66 -0.52
CA SER A 80 -15.07 -7.46 -0.51
C SER A 80 -15.53 -7.86 0.90
N GLU A 81 -14.61 -7.87 1.86
CA GLU A 81 -14.88 -8.15 3.27
C GLU A 81 -13.86 -7.48 4.18
N ALA A 82 -14.21 -7.30 5.45
CA ALA A 82 -13.30 -6.81 6.47
C ALA A 82 -12.29 -7.91 6.86
N ALA A 83 -10.99 -7.56 6.79
CA ALA A 83 -9.89 -8.47 7.13
C ALA A 83 -8.87 -7.82 8.07
N GLU A 84 -9.03 -6.56 8.40
CA GLU A 84 -8.12 -5.77 9.22
C GLU A 84 -8.12 -6.25 10.68
N LYS A 85 -6.95 -6.23 11.31
CA LYS A 85 -6.77 -6.39 12.74
C LYS A 85 -6.70 -5.01 13.41
N PRO A 86 -6.88 -4.93 14.74
CA PRO A 86 -6.73 -3.67 15.46
C PRO A 86 -5.42 -2.93 15.17
N ALA A 87 -5.46 -1.60 15.27
CA ALA A 87 -4.28 -0.75 15.11
C ALA A 87 -3.11 -1.22 16.00
N GLY A 88 -1.89 -1.10 15.49
CA GLY A 88 -0.67 -1.54 16.17
C GLY A 88 -0.38 -3.04 16.07
N GLU A 89 -1.28 -3.85 15.53
CA GLU A 89 -0.99 -5.25 15.22
C GLU A 89 -0.33 -5.38 13.82
N TRP A 90 0.54 -6.41 13.67
CA TRP A 90 1.10 -6.74 12.37
C TRP A 90 0.05 -7.36 11.46
N GLN A 91 -0.07 -6.79 10.28
CA GLN A 91 -1.01 -7.17 9.22
C GLN A 91 -0.23 -7.75 8.05
N THR A 92 -0.73 -8.82 7.44
CA THR A 92 -0.09 -9.46 6.29
C THR A 92 -0.79 -9.08 4.99
N LEU A 93 -0.02 -8.69 3.98
CA LEU A 93 -0.49 -8.43 2.64
C LEU A 93 0.24 -9.34 1.64
N ASP A 94 -0.53 -10.00 0.78
CA ASP A 94 -0.07 -10.77 -0.37
C ASP A 94 -0.77 -10.19 -1.60
N ILE A 95 -0.02 -9.44 -2.40
CA ILE A 95 -0.53 -8.60 -3.48
C ILE A 95 0.01 -9.13 -4.80
N THR A 96 -0.86 -9.48 -5.74
CA THR A 96 -0.48 -9.91 -7.08
C THR A 96 -1.03 -8.93 -8.12
N LEU A 97 -0.15 -8.42 -8.96
CA LEU A 97 -0.52 -7.60 -10.12
C LEU A 97 0.01 -8.28 -11.38
N VAL A 98 -0.88 -8.71 -12.28
CA VAL A 98 -0.55 -9.36 -13.56
C VAL A 98 -1.47 -8.80 -14.65
N ASP A 99 -0.91 -8.37 -15.77
CA ASP A 99 -1.66 -7.77 -16.87
C ASP A 99 -2.67 -6.70 -16.39
N ARG A 100 -2.25 -5.90 -15.41
CA ARG A 100 -3.11 -4.90 -14.74
C ARG A 100 -4.37 -5.48 -14.09
N HIS A 101 -4.33 -6.73 -13.66
CA HIS A 101 -5.34 -7.33 -12.79
C HIS A 101 -4.76 -7.49 -11.40
N LEU A 102 -5.50 -7.02 -10.42
CA LEU A 102 -5.10 -6.97 -9.02
C LEU A 102 -5.80 -8.06 -8.21
N THR A 103 -5.01 -8.79 -7.44
CA THR A 103 -5.49 -9.66 -6.37
C THR A 103 -4.83 -9.24 -5.07
N VAL A 104 -5.60 -9.08 -4.00
CA VAL A 104 -5.11 -8.78 -2.67
C VAL A 104 -5.63 -9.79 -1.67
N ILE A 105 -4.71 -10.48 -0.99
CA ILE A 105 -5.01 -11.33 0.17
C ILE A 105 -4.49 -10.59 1.40
N PHE A 106 -5.42 -10.24 2.29
CA PHE A 106 -5.16 -9.46 3.48
C PHE A 106 -5.50 -10.28 4.72
N ASN A 107 -4.52 -10.50 5.60
CA ASN A 107 -4.65 -11.37 6.77
C ASN A 107 -5.28 -12.73 6.46
N GLY A 108 -4.90 -13.33 5.32
CA GLY A 108 -5.40 -14.62 4.85
C GLY A 108 -6.75 -14.61 4.12
N LYS A 109 -7.41 -13.45 3.99
CA LYS A 109 -8.67 -13.30 3.26
C LYS A 109 -8.45 -12.62 1.92
N LYS A 110 -9.03 -13.15 0.85
CA LYS A 110 -8.96 -12.56 -0.48
C LYS A 110 -9.98 -11.42 -0.60
N ILE A 111 -9.55 -10.20 -0.36
CA ILE A 111 -10.41 -9.00 -0.33
C ILE A 111 -10.57 -8.32 -1.69
N ILE A 112 -9.66 -8.57 -2.63
CA ILE A 112 -9.76 -8.19 -4.05
C ILE A 112 -9.38 -9.42 -4.85
N ASP A 113 -10.21 -9.83 -5.81
CA ASP A 113 -9.99 -11.02 -6.62
C ASP A 113 -9.96 -10.68 -8.10
N ASN A 114 -8.75 -10.71 -8.69
CA ASN A 114 -8.49 -10.55 -10.12
C ASN A 114 -9.24 -9.38 -10.77
N GLN A 115 -9.27 -8.22 -10.12
CA GLN A 115 -9.98 -7.04 -10.61
C GLN A 115 -9.10 -6.21 -11.55
N PRO A 116 -9.64 -5.74 -12.70
CA PRO A 116 -8.90 -4.88 -13.60
C PRO A 116 -8.60 -3.52 -12.97
N VAL A 117 -7.39 -3.01 -13.21
CA VAL A 117 -6.96 -1.68 -12.76
C VAL A 117 -6.90 -0.74 -13.96
N TRP A 118 -7.81 0.23 -14.01
CA TRP A 118 -8.05 1.05 -15.21
C TRP A 118 -7.19 2.30 -15.31
N GLY A 119 -6.63 2.78 -14.24
CA GLY A 119 -5.83 4.00 -14.25
C GLY A 119 -5.11 4.25 -12.92
N PRO A 120 -4.20 5.22 -12.89
CA PRO A 120 -3.46 5.56 -11.69
C PRO A 120 -4.39 6.01 -10.57
N THR A 121 -3.98 5.76 -9.34
CA THR A 121 -4.60 6.35 -8.15
C THR A 121 -4.02 7.74 -7.85
N GLY A 122 -4.56 8.46 -6.88
CA GLY A 122 -3.96 9.69 -6.37
C GLY A 122 -2.52 9.44 -5.90
N GLY A 123 -1.63 10.41 -6.09
CA GLY A 123 -0.23 10.30 -5.71
C GLY A 123 0.67 9.47 -6.64
N ALA A 124 0.15 8.99 -7.77
CA ALA A 124 0.94 8.29 -8.78
C ALA A 124 2.09 9.16 -9.33
N ILE A 125 3.25 8.55 -9.56
CA ILE A 125 4.43 9.25 -10.09
C ILE A 125 4.43 9.36 -11.62
N SER A 126 3.50 8.68 -12.30
CA SER A 126 3.37 8.65 -13.76
C SER A 126 1.90 8.40 -14.14
N SER A 127 1.56 8.64 -15.39
CA SER A 127 0.29 8.23 -16.02
C SER A 127 0.48 7.09 -17.04
N ASP A 128 1.71 6.64 -17.26
CA ASP A 128 2.01 5.57 -18.20
C ASP A 128 1.70 4.19 -17.60
N VAL A 129 0.50 3.70 -17.86
CA VAL A 129 0.01 2.42 -17.37
C VAL A 129 0.58 1.21 -18.10
N LEU A 130 1.35 1.41 -19.17
CA LEU A 130 1.92 0.32 -19.98
C LEU A 130 3.37 0.00 -19.60
N SER A 131 4.09 0.96 -19.07
CA SER A 131 5.50 0.76 -18.66
C SER A 131 5.65 0.12 -17.29
N PRO A 132 6.73 -0.64 -17.05
CA PRO A 132 7.11 -1.03 -15.70
C PRO A 132 7.30 0.19 -14.79
N GLY A 133 7.23 -0.02 -13.48
CA GLY A 133 7.47 1.03 -12.52
C GLY A 133 7.91 0.50 -11.16
N PRO A 134 8.38 1.38 -10.26
CA PRO A 134 8.89 1.00 -8.96
C PRO A 134 7.77 0.60 -8.01
N ILE A 135 8.13 -0.13 -6.96
CA ILE A 135 7.33 -0.16 -5.73
C ILE A 135 7.76 1.03 -4.89
N TYR A 136 6.81 1.82 -4.40
CA TYR A 136 7.16 2.82 -3.40
C TYR A 136 6.21 2.79 -2.19
N LEU A 137 6.74 3.21 -1.05
CA LEU A 137 6.04 3.33 0.21
C LEU A 137 5.91 4.81 0.55
N GLN A 138 4.70 5.24 0.87
CA GLN A 138 4.40 6.64 1.19
C GLN A 138 4.97 7.02 2.56
N GLY A 139 5.70 8.14 2.60
CA GLY A 139 6.45 8.60 3.76
C GLY A 139 5.87 9.81 4.51
N ASP A 140 4.93 10.55 3.91
CA ASP A 140 4.55 11.89 4.39
C ASP A 140 3.36 11.91 5.36
N HIS A 141 2.60 10.81 5.50
CA HIS A 141 1.29 10.86 6.14
C HIS A 141 1.27 10.43 7.62
N GLY A 142 2.05 9.46 8.02
CA GLY A 142 2.00 8.98 9.41
C GLY A 142 3.04 7.91 9.74
N ASN A 143 2.99 7.49 10.98
CA ASN A 143 3.86 6.43 11.47
C ASN A 143 3.43 5.08 10.91
N VAL A 144 4.38 4.31 10.41
CA VAL A 144 4.15 2.98 9.88
C VAL A 144 5.45 2.17 9.91
N ALA A 145 5.34 0.87 10.09
CA ALA A 145 6.48 -0.03 9.97
C ALA A 145 6.17 -1.15 8.96
N TYR A 146 7.15 -1.48 8.14
CA TYR A 146 7.09 -2.57 7.16
C TYR A 146 8.20 -3.58 7.42
N ARG A 147 7.92 -4.87 7.25
CA ARG A 147 8.91 -5.95 7.35
C ARG A 147 8.56 -7.11 6.44
N ASN A 148 9.49 -8.07 6.32
CA ASN A 148 9.31 -9.30 5.54
C ASN A 148 8.86 -9.02 4.09
N ILE A 149 9.44 -7.98 3.49
CA ILE A 149 9.09 -7.53 2.13
C ILE A 149 9.76 -8.45 1.13
N VAL A 150 8.96 -9.20 0.38
CA VAL A 150 9.43 -10.13 -0.66
C VAL A 150 8.66 -9.85 -1.95
N LEU A 151 9.38 -9.49 -3.01
CA LEU A 151 8.82 -9.29 -4.33
C LEU A 151 9.34 -10.39 -5.27
N THR A 152 8.43 -11.04 -5.96
CA THR A 152 8.69 -12.07 -6.96
C THR A 152 8.15 -11.62 -8.31
N PRO A 153 9.02 -11.27 -9.29
CA PRO A 153 8.57 -10.97 -10.65
C PRO A 153 7.88 -12.18 -11.29
N ILE A 154 6.82 -11.92 -12.03
CA ILE A 154 6.09 -12.91 -12.83
C ILE A 154 6.44 -12.67 -14.32
N LYS A 155 6.73 -13.73 -15.04
CA LYS A 155 7.11 -13.68 -16.47
C LYS A 155 5.94 -14.09 -17.34
#